data_f4c856db12ee53eb13fa3bd9fbc8c045
#
_entry.id   f4c856db12ee53eb13fa3bd9fbc8c045
#
_cell.length_a   1.000
_cell.length_b   1.000
_cell.length_c   1.000
_cell.angle_alpha   90.00
_cell.angle_beta   90.00
_cell.angle_gamma   90.00
#
_symmetry.space_group_name_H-M   'P 1'
#
loop_
_entity.id
_entity.type
_entity.pdbx_description
1 polymer ?
#
loop_
_entity_poly.entity_id
_entity_poly.type
_entity_poly.pdbx_seq_one_letter_code
_entity_poly.pdbx_strand_id
1 'polypeptide(L)'
;MKKILVADWLDKYGGAERVLTVLNRQYDFEKCYTLINIMSNNDLAKVFQDKQVQIIESNLKFLKSNFRYLFFLFPYFISKFENDKDNKLIISSSFSVAKGFKKKAGQIHICYYQARNQRYIWDNEKIYFSSWQRLILTPLLKLLRHIDINHSKRPDYIIANSHFVKNWIKKTYNIDSKVIYPPVNTKLFMGNDQND
;
A
#
# COMPACT_ATOMS: atom_id res chain seq x y z
N MET A 1 1.36 -2.64 -23.17
CA MET A 1 2.02 -3.25 -21.98
C MET A 1 1.04 -3.15 -20.82
N LYS A 2 0.53 -4.29 -20.33
CA LYS A 2 -0.45 -4.32 -19.24
C LYS A 2 0.21 -3.88 -17.93
N LYS A 3 -0.50 -3.04 -17.17
CA LYS A 3 -0.04 -2.46 -15.92
C LYS A 3 -1.09 -2.69 -14.85
N ILE A 4 -0.64 -3.02 -13.65
CA ILE A 4 -1.52 -3.25 -12.49
C ILE A 4 -1.11 -2.40 -11.30
N LEU A 5 -2.11 -2.00 -10.54
CA LEU A 5 -1.96 -1.33 -9.27
C LEU A 5 -2.17 -2.34 -8.13
N VAL A 6 -1.42 -2.18 -7.05
CA VAL A 6 -1.64 -2.93 -5.82
C VAL A 6 -1.73 -1.96 -4.66
N ALA A 7 -2.83 -1.98 -3.92
CA ALA A 7 -3.04 -1.17 -2.73
C ALA A 7 -3.25 -2.07 -1.51
N ASP A 8 -2.90 -1.59 -0.31
CA ASP A 8 -3.12 -2.36 0.91
C ASP A 8 -4.61 -2.62 1.14
N TRP A 9 -5.40 -1.57 1.20
CA TRP A 9 -6.87 -1.59 1.21
C TRP A 9 -7.41 -0.25 0.73
N LEU A 10 -8.67 -0.25 0.35
CA LEU A 10 -9.42 0.93 -0.08
C LEU A 10 -10.57 1.16 0.91
N ASP A 11 -10.47 2.14 1.80
CA ASP A 11 -11.47 2.40 2.84
C ASP A 11 -12.09 3.80 2.76
N LYS A 12 -11.31 4.82 2.52
CA LYS A 12 -11.76 6.21 2.37
C LYS A 12 -10.76 7.01 1.54
N TYR A 13 -11.22 8.07 0.91
CA TYR A 13 -10.36 8.98 0.15
C TYR A 13 -9.51 9.84 1.09
N GLY A 14 -8.20 9.70 1.04
CA GLY A 14 -7.25 10.42 1.87
C GLY A 14 -5.93 10.73 1.15
N GLY A 15 -4.86 10.91 1.90
CA GLY A 15 -3.54 11.23 1.35
C GLY A 15 -2.94 10.13 0.50
N ALA A 16 -3.09 8.88 0.91
CA ALA A 16 -2.61 7.73 0.16
C ALA A 16 -3.38 7.57 -1.17
N GLU A 17 -4.68 7.76 -1.15
CA GLU A 17 -5.56 7.64 -2.32
C GLU A 17 -5.31 8.76 -3.34
N ARG A 18 -4.90 9.96 -2.90
CA ARG A 18 -4.42 11.02 -3.82
C ARG A 18 -3.21 10.57 -4.64
N VAL A 19 -2.31 9.82 -4.02
CA VAL A 19 -1.17 9.21 -4.75
C VAL A 19 -1.68 8.18 -5.75
N LEU A 20 -2.64 7.31 -5.38
CA LEU A 20 -3.27 6.37 -6.31
C LEU A 20 -3.92 7.11 -7.49
N THR A 21 -4.61 8.22 -7.23
CA THR A 21 -5.22 9.05 -8.28
C THR A 21 -4.18 9.53 -9.30
N VAL A 22 -3.04 10.05 -8.84
CA VAL A 22 -1.98 10.53 -9.74
C VAL A 22 -1.33 9.37 -10.49
N LEU A 23 -1.06 8.25 -9.82
CA LEU A 23 -0.53 7.06 -10.46
C LEU A 23 -1.49 6.52 -11.53
N ASN A 24 -2.79 6.48 -11.24
CA ASN A 24 -3.78 6.03 -12.20
C ASN A 24 -3.88 6.95 -13.44
N ARG A 25 -3.73 8.25 -13.26
CA ARG A 25 -3.67 9.20 -14.40
C ARG A 25 -2.51 8.90 -15.34
N GLN A 26 -1.33 8.58 -14.78
CA GLN A 26 -0.10 8.42 -15.55
C GLN A 26 0.04 7.04 -16.18
N TYR A 27 -0.43 5.99 -15.54
CA TYR A 27 -0.09 4.63 -15.91
C TYR A 27 -1.22 3.81 -16.54
N ASP A 28 -2.47 4.27 -16.49
CA ASP A 28 -3.64 3.57 -17.06
C ASP A 28 -3.71 2.10 -16.64
N PHE A 29 -3.99 1.88 -15.36
CA PHE A 29 -4.07 0.53 -14.81
C PHE A 29 -5.34 -0.18 -15.29
N GLU A 30 -5.20 -1.46 -15.67
CA GLU A 30 -6.33 -2.33 -16.02
C GLU A 30 -6.97 -2.94 -14.76
N LYS A 31 -6.14 -3.24 -13.76
CA LYS A 31 -6.57 -3.94 -12.52
C LYS A 31 -5.95 -3.26 -11.29
N CYS A 32 -6.71 -3.25 -10.21
CA CYS A 32 -6.25 -2.87 -8.88
C CYS A 32 -6.47 -4.03 -7.91
N TYR A 33 -5.38 -4.60 -7.40
CA TYR A 33 -5.42 -5.63 -6.37
C TYR A 33 -5.39 -4.99 -4.99
N THR A 34 -6.29 -5.42 -4.11
CA THR A 34 -6.38 -4.88 -2.75
C THR A 34 -6.87 -5.95 -1.78
N LEU A 35 -6.47 -5.86 -0.50
CA LEU A 35 -6.97 -6.79 0.50
C LEU A 35 -8.49 -6.71 0.63
N ILE A 36 -9.01 -5.48 0.62
CA ILE A 36 -10.44 -5.20 0.72
C ILE A 36 -10.74 -3.82 0.14
N ASN A 37 -11.93 -3.69 -0.43
CA ASN A 37 -12.52 -2.43 -0.84
C ASN A 37 -13.85 -2.20 -0.10
N ILE A 38 -13.87 -1.22 0.79
CA ILE A 38 -15.06 -0.74 1.51
C ILE A 38 -15.31 0.76 1.25
N MET A 39 -14.63 1.29 0.24
CA MET A 39 -14.74 2.68 -0.17
C MET A 39 -16.09 2.95 -0.84
N SER A 40 -16.64 4.14 -0.63
CA SER A 40 -17.84 4.58 -1.35
C SER A 40 -17.59 4.71 -2.85
N ASN A 41 -18.64 4.57 -3.67
CA ASN A 41 -18.53 4.77 -5.12
C ASN A 41 -18.01 6.16 -5.47
N ASN A 42 -18.41 7.21 -4.71
CA ASN A 42 -17.91 8.57 -4.91
C ASN A 42 -16.40 8.67 -4.66
N ASP A 43 -15.88 7.99 -3.66
CA ASP A 43 -14.46 8.02 -3.37
C ASP A 43 -13.66 7.17 -4.36
N LEU A 44 -14.21 6.04 -4.82
CA LEU A 44 -13.62 5.27 -5.91
C LEU A 44 -13.54 6.07 -7.21
N ALA A 45 -14.60 6.82 -7.55
CA ALA A 45 -14.60 7.72 -8.71
C ALA A 45 -13.51 8.79 -8.61
N LYS A 46 -13.21 9.32 -7.40
CA LYS A 46 -12.08 10.25 -7.20
C LYS A 46 -10.73 9.59 -7.45
N VAL A 47 -10.56 8.32 -7.05
CA VAL A 47 -9.31 7.58 -7.24
C VAL A 47 -9.11 7.22 -8.70
N PHE A 48 -10.11 6.60 -9.32
CA PHE A 48 -9.96 6.02 -10.66
C PHE A 48 -10.47 6.91 -11.80
N GLN A 49 -11.16 8.05 -11.49
CA GLN A 49 -11.53 9.10 -12.44
C GLN A 49 -12.27 8.55 -13.67
N ASP A 50 -13.34 7.83 -13.43
CA ASP A 50 -14.21 7.21 -14.45
C ASP A 50 -13.51 6.19 -15.37
N LYS A 51 -12.23 5.86 -15.12
CA LYS A 51 -11.57 4.74 -15.79
C LYS A 51 -12.11 3.43 -15.24
N GLN A 52 -12.41 2.50 -16.13
CA GLN A 52 -12.86 1.15 -15.76
C GLN A 52 -11.68 0.30 -15.26
N VAL A 53 -11.26 0.51 -14.01
CA VAL A 53 -10.25 -0.31 -13.36
C VAL A 53 -10.95 -1.46 -12.63
N GLN A 54 -10.61 -2.69 -13.00
CA GLN A 54 -11.15 -3.87 -12.33
C GLN A 54 -10.54 -4.01 -10.92
N ILE A 55 -11.34 -3.87 -9.86
CA ILE A 55 -10.89 -4.07 -8.48
C ILE A 55 -10.96 -5.56 -8.14
N ILE A 56 -9.83 -6.13 -7.73
CA ILE A 56 -9.70 -7.53 -7.32
C ILE A 56 -9.38 -7.58 -5.84
N GLU A 57 -10.32 -8.09 -5.07
CA GLU A 57 -10.23 -8.17 -3.61
C GLU A 57 -9.79 -9.56 -3.14
N SER A 58 -9.16 -9.61 -1.98
CA SER A 58 -8.90 -10.88 -1.30
C SER A 58 -10.17 -11.43 -0.63
N ASN A 59 -10.07 -12.66 -0.11
CA ASN A 59 -11.16 -13.27 0.67
C ASN A 59 -11.47 -12.53 1.98
N LEU A 60 -10.65 -11.57 2.40
CA LEU A 60 -10.95 -10.70 3.55
C LEU A 60 -12.17 -9.79 3.33
N LYS A 61 -12.64 -9.63 2.09
CA LYS A 61 -13.84 -8.84 1.75
C LYS A 61 -15.09 -9.22 2.57
N PHE A 62 -15.21 -10.49 2.98
CA PHE A 62 -16.34 -10.95 3.78
C PHE A 62 -16.38 -10.36 5.18
N LEU A 63 -15.26 -9.85 5.70
CA LEU A 63 -15.15 -9.25 7.02
C LEU A 63 -15.54 -7.77 7.06
N LYS A 64 -15.72 -7.14 5.91
CA LYS A 64 -16.04 -5.70 5.79
C LYS A 64 -15.10 -4.86 6.69
N SER A 65 -15.63 -3.94 7.48
CA SER A 65 -14.86 -3.07 8.40
C SER A 65 -14.05 -3.80 9.46
N ASN A 66 -14.38 -5.06 9.76
CA ASN A 66 -13.72 -5.86 10.80
C ASN A 66 -12.43 -6.56 10.33
N PHE A 67 -12.06 -6.44 9.05
CA PHE A 67 -10.89 -7.10 8.48
C PHE A 67 -9.58 -6.83 9.24
N ARG A 68 -9.46 -5.66 9.89
CA ARG A 68 -8.26 -5.26 10.63
C ARG A 68 -7.94 -6.17 11.82
N TYR A 69 -8.92 -6.88 12.39
CA TYR A 69 -8.67 -7.86 13.45
C TYR A 69 -7.84 -9.05 12.96
N LEU A 70 -7.85 -9.34 11.66
CA LEU A 70 -7.06 -10.39 11.05
C LEU A 70 -5.76 -9.87 10.41
N PHE A 71 -5.17 -8.80 10.94
CA PHE A 71 -3.96 -8.18 10.41
C PHE A 71 -2.79 -9.17 10.22
N PHE A 72 -2.72 -10.19 11.05
CA PHE A 72 -1.69 -11.24 10.98
C PHE A 72 -1.81 -12.12 9.74
N LEU A 73 -2.97 -12.14 9.07
CA LEU A 73 -3.19 -12.85 7.81
C LEU A 73 -2.94 -11.98 6.56
N PHE A 74 -2.76 -10.67 6.70
CA PHE A 74 -2.55 -9.77 5.56
C PHE A 74 -1.37 -10.21 4.67
N PRO A 75 -0.20 -10.60 5.22
CA PRO A 75 0.90 -11.07 4.40
C PRO A 75 0.57 -12.33 3.59
N TYR A 76 -0.26 -13.20 4.13
CA TYR A 76 -0.74 -14.38 3.43
C TYR A 76 -1.62 -14.00 2.25
N PHE A 77 -2.67 -13.19 2.48
CA PHE A 77 -3.63 -12.84 1.44
C PHE A 77 -2.99 -12.05 0.30
N ILE A 78 -2.12 -11.07 0.59
CA ILE A 78 -1.44 -10.32 -0.46
C ILE A 78 -0.53 -11.22 -1.33
N SER A 79 0.03 -12.27 -0.73
CA SER A 79 0.90 -13.22 -1.43
C SER A 79 0.13 -14.26 -2.25
N LYS A 80 -1.18 -14.40 -2.03
CA LYS A 80 -2.04 -15.39 -2.70
C LYS A 80 -2.73 -14.86 -3.95
N PHE A 81 -2.64 -13.57 -4.23
CA PHE A 81 -3.21 -13.05 -5.46
C PHE A 81 -2.58 -13.72 -6.69
N GLU A 82 -3.45 -14.18 -7.56
CA GLU A 82 -3.05 -14.70 -8.87
C GLU A 82 -2.70 -13.52 -9.78
N ASN A 83 -1.45 -13.45 -10.16
CA ASN A 83 -0.93 -12.44 -11.06
C ASN A 83 -0.80 -13.02 -12.47
N ASP A 84 -1.33 -12.31 -13.46
CA ASP A 84 -1.22 -12.69 -14.87
C ASP A 84 0.20 -12.44 -15.39
N LYS A 85 0.74 -13.35 -16.21
CA LYS A 85 2.06 -13.20 -16.87
C LYS A 85 2.11 -12.03 -17.86
N ASP A 86 0.96 -11.63 -18.38
CA ASP A 86 0.85 -10.52 -19.34
C ASP A 86 1.04 -9.15 -18.68
N ASN A 87 0.87 -9.06 -17.38
CA ASN A 87 1.18 -7.85 -16.61
C ASN A 87 2.69 -7.62 -16.63
N LYS A 88 3.14 -6.51 -17.20
CA LYS A 88 4.57 -6.20 -17.30
C LYS A 88 5.05 -5.26 -16.21
N LEU A 89 4.17 -4.39 -15.73
CA LEU A 89 4.47 -3.42 -14.68
C LEU A 89 3.47 -3.57 -13.52
N ILE A 90 4.03 -3.72 -12.34
CA ILE A 90 3.33 -3.75 -11.05
C ILE A 90 3.73 -2.50 -10.29
N ILE A 91 2.79 -1.66 -9.93
CA ILE A 91 3.04 -0.54 -9.01
C ILE A 91 2.26 -0.82 -7.74
N SER A 92 2.96 -0.97 -6.62
CA SER A 92 2.30 -1.11 -5.31
C SER A 92 2.45 0.17 -4.50
N SER A 93 1.34 0.60 -3.90
CA SER A 93 1.27 1.70 -2.94
C SER A 93 1.09 1.10 -1.56
N SER A 94 2.13 1.16 -0.73
CA SER A 94 2.19 0.39 0.50
C SER A 94 2.40 1.24 1.75
N PHE A 95 1.54 1.05 2.72
CA PHE A 95 1.73 1.44 4.11
C PHE A 95 1.57 0.24 5.07
N SER A 96 1.34 -0.95 4.50
CA SER A 96 1.24 -2.21 5.23
C SER A 96 1.91 -3.35 4.43
N VAL A 97 1.18 -4.09 3.62
CA VAL A 97 1.62 -5.37 3.02
C VAL A 97 1.67 -5.39 1.49
N ALA A 98 1.16 -4.36 0.78
CA ALA A 98 1.07 -4.35 -0.69
C ALA A 98 2.41 -4.63 -1.39
N LYS A 99 3.54 -4.23 -0.78
CA LYS A 99 4.90 -4.60 -1.22
C LYS A 99 5.12 -6.10 -1.35
N GLY A 100 4.34 -6.89 -0.60
CA GLY A 100 4.39 -8.35 -0.58
C GLY A 100 3.69 -9.03 -1.75
N PHE A 101 3.15 -8.29 -2.72
CA PHE A 101 2.59 -8.86 -3.93
C PHE A 101 3.64 -9.65 -4.72
N LYS A 102 3.26 -10.83 -5.25
CA LYS A 102 4.19 -11.69 -5.98
C LYS A 102 4.24 -11.32 -7.45
N LYS A 103 5.43 -11.02 -7.95
CA LYS A 103 5.70 -10.89 -9.39
C LYS A 103 6.09 -12.24 -10.00
N LYS A 104 5.89 -12.37 -11.31
CA LYS A 104 6.39 -13.47 -12.13
C LYS A 104 7.65 -13.05 -12.90
N ALA A 105 8.36 -13.99 -13.48
CA ALA A 105 9.54 -13.70 -14.31
C ALA A 105 9.16 -12.72 -15.47
N GLY A 106 10.03 -11.75 -15.72
CA GLY A 106 9.83 -10.72 -16.75
C GLY A 106 8.88 -9.59 -16.37
N GLN A 107 8.42 -9.52 -15.12
CA GLN A 107 7.64 -8.41 -14.59
C GLN A 107 8.52 -7.48 -13.74
N ILE A 108 8.25 -6.17 -13.81
CA ILE A 108 8.88 -5.15 -12.99
C ILE A 108 7.91 -4.76 -11.88
N HIS A 109 8.36 -4.77 -10.63
CA HIS A 109 7.59 -4.34 -9.47
C HIS A 109 8.24 -3.10 -8.84
N ILE A 110 7.53 -1.98 -8.86
CA ILE A 110 7.90 -0.73 -8.20
C ILE A 110 6.99 -0.54 -6.99
N CYS A 111 7.57 -0.37 -5.81
CA CYS A 111 6.81 -0.12 -4.59
C CYS A 111 6.99 1.32 -4.09
N TYR A 112 5.89 2.04 -3.96
CA TYR A 112 5.83 3.35 -3.33
C TYR A 112 5.41 3.21 -1.87
N TYR A 113 6.31 3.55 -0.96
CA TYR A 113 6.05 3.54 0.48
C TYR A 113 5.38 4.84 0.91
N GLN A 114 4.11 4.73 1.29
CA GLN A 114 3.27 5.85 1.76
C GLN A 114 3.63 6.29 3.19
N ALA A 115 4.17 5.35 3.98
CA ALA A 115 4.54 5.56 5.38
C ALA A 115 5.52 4.47 5.81
N ARG A 116 5.94 4.52 7.09
CA ARG A 116 6.56 3.36 7.74
C ARG A 116 5.55 2.22 7.78
N ASN A 117 5.89 1.10 7.14
CA ASN A 117 4.96 0.01 6.97
C ASN A 117 4.71 -0.75 8.29
N GLN A 118 3.48 -1.24 8.44
CA GLN A 118 3.09 -2.12 9.55
C GLN A 118 3.56 -1.60 10.93
N ARG A 119 3.25 -0.35 11.23
CA ARG A 119 3.70 0.33 12.47
C ARG A 119 3.35 -0.45 13.74
N TYR A 120 2.28 -1.24 13.71
CA TYR A 120 1.86 -2.09 14.82
C TYR A 120 2.81 -3.25 15.14
N ILE A 121 3.67 -3.66 14.19
CA ILE A 121 4.68 -4.70 14.46
C ILE A 121 6.09 -4.12 14.67
N TRP A 122 6.38 -2.88 14.23
CA TRP A 122 7.73 -2.30 14.26
C TRP A 122 7.91 -1.24 15.35
N ASP A 123 7.15 -0.15 15.25
CA ASP A 123 7.47 1.05 16.01
C ASP A 123 6.46 1.38 17.12
N ASN A 124 5.21 1.00 16.93
CA ASN A 124 4.09 1.44 17.75
C ASN A 124 3.36 0.28 18.43
N GLU A 125 3.97 -0.88 18.59
CA GLU A 125 3.33 -2.04 19.23
C GLU A 125 2.77 -1.72 20.62
N LYS A 126 3.43 -0.80 21.36
CA LYS A 126 2.98 -0.33 22.68
C LYS A 126 1.66 0.46 22.63
N ILE A 127 1.35 1.07 21.49
CA ILE A 127 0.09 1.82 21.29
C ILE A 127 -1.06 0.88 20.96
N TYR A 128 -0.75 -0.20 20.21
CA TYR A 128 -1.76 -1.14 19.72
C TYR A 128 -2.05 -2.27 20.69
N PHE A 129 -1.08 -2.64 21.54
CA PHE A 129 -1.18 -3.80 22.41
C PHE A 129 -0.78 -3.45 23.83
N SER A 130 -1.58 -3.87 24.82
CA SER A 130 -1.24 -3.79 26.24
C SER A 130 -0.02 -4.67 26.57
N SER A 131 0.56 -4.50 27.78
CA SER A 131 1.79 -5.20 28.17
C SER A 131 1.62 -6.72 28.15
N TRP A 132 0.51 -7.24 28.66
CA TRP A 132 0.23 -8.68 28.65
C TRP A 132 -0.05 -9.23 27.24
N GLN A 133 -0.78 -8.46 26.41
CA GLN A 133 -1.00 -8.83 24.99
C GLN A 133 0.31 -8.91 24.23
N ARG A 134 1.23 -7.96 24.44
CA ARG A 134 2.55 -7.99 23.82
C ARG A 134 3.35 -9.23 24.21
N LEU A 135 3.30 -9.61 25.49
CA LEU A 135 3.98 -10.83 25.95
C LEU A 135 3.48 -12.07 25.20
N ILE A 136 2.16 -12.25 25.09
CA ILE A 136 1.55 -13.37 24.37
C ILE A 136 1.81 -13.29 22.85
N LEU A 137 1.71 -12.09 22.27
CA LEU A 137 1.85 -11.89 20.82
C LEU A 137 3.30 -11.83 20.34
N THR A 138 4.28 -11.78 21.25
CA THR A 138 5.72 -11.66 20.89
C THR A 138 6.17 -12.68 19.82
N PRO A 139 5.86 -13.98 19.90
CA PRO A 139 6.26 -14.94 18.87
C PRO A 139 5.64 -14.61 17.49
N LEU A 140 4.34 -14.26 17.50
CA LEU A 140 3.63 -13.85 16.28
C LEU A 140 4.21 -12.56 15.68
N LEU A 141 4.49 -11.55 16.51
CA LEU A 141 5.09 -10.30 16.04
C LEU A 141 6.48 -10.52 15.44
N LYS A 142 7.30 -11.40 16.03
CA LYS A 142 8.60 -11.80 15.46
C LYS A 142 8.45 -12.48 14.10
N LEU A 143 7.49 -13.39 13.97
CA LEU A 143 7.17 -14.05 12.70
C LEU A 143 6.72 -13.04 11.65
N LEU A 144 5.82 -12.12 12.00
CA LEU A 144 5.34 -11.08 11.10
C LEU A 144 6.46 -10.15 10.63
N ARG A 145 7.39 -9.77 11.52
CA ARG A 145 8.60 -8.99 11.16
C ARG A 145 9.48 -9.75 10.15
N HIS A 146 9.69 -11.04 10.37
CA HIS A 146 10.46 -11.87 9.45
C HIS A 146 9.80 -11.93 8.06
N ILE A 147 8.49 -12.17 8.01
CA ILE A 147 7.72 -12.15 6.76
C ILE A 147 7.80 -10.78 6.09
N ASP A 148 7.68 -9.71 6.86
CA ASP A 148 7.70 -8.32 6.37
C ASP A 148 9.06 -7.97 5.73
N ILE A 149 10.18 -8.38 6.34
CA ILE A 149 11.52 -8.24 5.77
C ILE A 149 11.63 -9.01 4.44
N ASN A 150 11.10 -10.23 4.37
CA ASN A 150 11.12 -11.01 3.14
C ASN A 150 10.25 -10.38 2.04
N HIS A 151 9.10 -9.81 2.41
CA HIS A 151 8.22 -9.10 1.48
C HIS A 151 8.86 -7.81 0.96
N SER A 152 9.64 -7.10 1.78
CA SER A 152 10.32 -5.87 1.37
C SER A 152 11.35 -6.07 0.25
N LYS A 153 11.82 -7.31 0.05
CA LYS A 153 12.77 -7.70 -1.00
C LYS A 153 12.11 -8.07 -2.34
N ARG A 154 10.77 -8.12 -2.41
CA ARG A 154 10.05 -8.52 -3.63
C ARG A 154 10.01 -7.46 -4.73
N PRO A 155 9.83 -6.16 -4.40
CA PRO A 155 9.93 -5.11 -5.40
C PRO A 155 11.34 -5.00 -5.97
N ASP A 156 11.45 -4.66 -7.26
CA ASP A 156 12.74 -4.36 -7.89
C ASP A 156 13.21 -2.95 -7.52
N TYR A 157 12.25 -2.03 -7.36
CA TYR A 157 12.53 -0.64 -7.03
C TYR A 157 11.64 -0.18 -5.89
N ILE A 158 12.24 0.54 -4.94
CA ILE A 158 11.55 1.14 -3.81
C ILE A 158 11.63 2.65 -3.89
N ILE A 159 10.48 3.28 -3.75
CA ILE A 159 10.31 4.73 -3.68
C ILE A 159 9.73 5.06 -2.30
N ALA A 160 10.36 5.98 -1.59
CA ALA A 160 9.88 6.50 -0.31
C ALA A 160 9.19 7.84 -0.53
N ASN A 161 8.10 8.10 0.18
CA ASN A 161 7.38 9.37 0.11
C ASN A 161 8.13 10.55 0.77
N SER A 162 9.21 10.28 1.51
CA SER A 162 9.98 11.30 2.24
C SER A 162 11.35 10.76 2.65
N HIS A 163 12.27 11.65 3.00
CA HIS A 163 13.57 11.27 3.58
C HIS A 163 13.39 10.51 4.91
N PHE A 164 12.38 10.87 5.69
CA PHE A 164 12.06 10.15 6.92
C PHE A 164 11.73 8.67 6.67
N VAL A 165 10.87 8.39 5.68
CA VAL A 165 10.51 7.02 5.32
C VAL A 165 11.69 6.30 4.66
N LYS A 166 12.49 6.97 3.82
CA LYS A 166 13.73 6.43 3.25
C LYS A 166 14.68 5.93 4.34
N ASN A 167 14.94 6.77 5.35
CA ASN A 167 15.84 6.41 6.45
C ASN A 167 15.29 5.24 7.27
N TRP A 168 13.98 5.19 7.48
CA TRP A 168 13.33 4.08 8.15
C TRP A 168 13.47 2.77 7.35
N ILE A 169 13.25 2.80 6.02
CA ILE A 169 13.44 1.64 5.12
C ILE A 169 14.89 1.13 5.22
N LYS A 170 15.86 2.04 5.15
CA LYS A 170 17.29 1.67 5.25
C LYS A 170 17.59 1.03 6.60
N LYS A 171 17.11 1.61 7.71
CA LYS A 171 17.32 1.10 9.07
C LYS A 171 16.65 -0.27 9.27
N THR A 172 15.42 -0.44 8.77
CA THR A 172 14.58 -1.62 9.07
C THR A 172 14.85 -2.79 8.14
N TYR A 173 15.03 -2.52 6.84
CA TYR A 173 15.17 -3.56 5.82
C TYR A 173 16.57 -3.64 5.21
N ASN A 174 17.44 -2.67 5.48
CA ASN A 174 18.75 -2.49 4.85
C ASN A 174 18.67 -2.37 3.31
N ILE A 175 17.62 -1.73 2.80
CA ILE A 175 17.38 -1.51 1.37
C ILE A 175 17.49 -0.03 1.06
N ASP A 176 18.10 0.31 -0.08
CA ASP A 176 18.15 1.68 -0.58
C ASP A 176 16.86 2.03 -1.32
N SER A 177 16.44 3.29 -1.24
CA SER A 177 15.25 3.79 -1.91
C SER A 177 15.45 5.20 -2.44
N LYS A 178 14.70 5.56 -3.50
CA LYS A 178 14.63 6.93 -4.00
C LYS A 178 13.51 7.68 -3.28
N VAL A 179 13.64 9.00 -3.15
CA VAL A 179 12.58 9.84 -2.56
C VAL A 179 11.81 10.53 -3.67
N ILE A 180 10.48 10.34 -3.67
CA ILE A 180 9.54 11.12 -4.47
C ILE A 180 8.41 11.54 -3.54
N TYR A 181 8.29 12.84 -3.28
CA TYR A 181 7.27 13.37 -2.40
C TYR A 181 5.86 13.15 -2.98
N PRO A 182 4.83 13.01 -2.12
CA PRO A 182 3.46 12.85 -2.56
C PRO A 182 2.97 14.12 -3.29
N PRO A 183 2.02 13.97 -4.22
CA PRO A 183 1.46 15.11 -4.95
C PRO A 183 0.70 16.06 -4.02
N VAL A 184 0.88 17.35 -4.23
CA VAL A 184 0.15 18.41 -3.53
C VAL A 184 -0.79 19.10 -4.51
N ASN A 185 -2.06 19.27 -4.13
CA ASN A 185 -2.99 20.06 -4.92
C ASN A 185 -2.80 21.55 -4.60
N THR A 186 -1.93 22.21 -5.36
CA THR A 186 -1.60 23.63 -5.16
C THR A 186 -2.80 24.57 -5.38
N LYS A 187 -3.81 24.15 -6.18
CA LYS A 187 -5.02 24.94 -6.41
C LYS A 187 -5.83 25.17 -5.13
N LEU A 188 -5.72 24.31 -4.13
CA LEU A 188 -6.38 24.49 -2.83
C LEU A 188 -5.73 25.57 -1.96
N PHE A 189 -4.52 25.99 -2.31
CA PHE A 189 -3.74 26.99 -1.56
C PHE A 189 -3.62 28.32 -2.34
N MET A 190 -4.07 28.37 -3.59
CA MET A 190 -4.26 29.62 -4.31
C MET A 190 -5.56 30.21 -3.78
N GLY A 191 -5.44 31.22 -2.89
CA GLY A 191 -6.60 32.00 -2.44
C GLY A 191 -7.35 32.54 -3.66
N ASN A 192 -8.66 32.64 -3.57
CA ASN A 192 -9.42 33.47 -4.49
C ASN A 192 -8.96 34.93 -4.29
N ASP A 193 -7.93 35.34 -5.01
CA ASP A 193 -7.66 36.75 -5.25
C ASP A 193 -8.77 37.27 -6.21
N GLN A 194 -9.97 37.29 -5.71
CA GLN A 194 -11.10 38.02 -6.29
C GLN A 194 -11.70 38.86 -5.17
N ASN A 195 -11.02 39.96 -4.84
CA ASN A 195 -11.59 41.16 -4.28
C ASN A 195 -10.53 42.26 -4.33
N ASP A 196 -10.50 42.97 -5.46
CA ASP A 196 -10.28 44.40 -5.54
C ASP A 196 -11.06 44.93 -6.74
#